data_97d2ccc412e476244edb715f079e7a1b
#
_entry.id   97d2ccc412e476244edb715f079e7a1b
#
_cell.length_a   1.000
_cell.length_b   1.000
_cell.length_c   1.000
_cell.angle_alpha   90.00
_cell.angle_beta   90.00
_cell.angle_gamma   90.00
#
_symmetry.space_group_name_H-M   'P 1'
#
loop_
_entity.id
_entity.type
_entity.pdbx_description
1 polymer ?
#
loop_
_entity_poly.entity_id
_entity_poly.type
_entity_poly.pdbx_seq_one_letter_code
_entity_poly.pdbx_strand_id
1 'polypeptide(L)'
;MSTVSDYFGSKVFDDRMMRANLPAKVYASLRKTIDEGTELDVSVANAVAEAMKNWAVEKGATHFTHWFQPLTGITAEKHDSFITPSPDGGVIMEFSGKELIKGEPDASSFPSGGLRATFEARGYTAWDPTSYAFIKGKTLCIPTAFCSYAGHALDKKTPLLRSMEALNKQALRILRLFGNNTACLLYTSDAADE
;
A
#
# COMPACT_ATOMS: atom_id res chain seq x y z
N MET A 1 12.67 9.03 30.35
CA MET A 1 11.38 9.03 29.66
C MET A 1 11.68 9.19 28.18
N SER A 2 11.16 8.31 27.31
CA SER A 2 11.28 8.52 25.85
C SER A 2 10.42 9.72 25.44
N THR A 3 10.96 10.57 24.60
CA THR A 3 10.23 11.73 24.04
C THR A 3 9.40 11.29 22.84
N VAL A 4 8.44 12.12 22.40
CA VAL A 4 7.61 11.81 21.21
C VAL A 4 8.49 11.57 20.00
N SER A 5 9.58 12.32 19.84
CA SER A 5 10.55 12.16 18.76
C SER A 5 11.22 10.78 18.70
N ASP A 6 11.35 10.10 19.86
CA ASP A 6 12.02 8.80 19.92
C ASP A 6 11.18 7.65 19.34
N TYR A 7 9.84 7.78 19.36
CA TYR A 7 8.92 6.75 18.88
C TYR A 7 8.07 7.16 17.67
N PHE A 8 8.09 8.45 17.29
CA PHE A 8 7.36 8.90 16.11
C PHE A 8 7.89 8.22 14.84
N GLY A 9 7.01 7.65 14.06
CA GLY A 9 7.37 6.90 12.85
C GLY A 9 8.03 5.54 13.09
N SER A 10 8.27 5.12 14.33
CA SER A 10 8.96 3.85 14.64
C SER A 10 8.22 2.59 14.17
N LYS A 11 6.93 2.73 13.87
CA LYS A 11 6.06 1.67 13.36
C LYS A 11 5.63 1.88 11.90
N VAL A 12 6.42 2.63 11.13
CA VAL A 12 6.20 2.89 9.71
C VAL A 12 7.32 2.24 8.91
N PHE A 13 6.97 1.49 7.87
CA PHE A 13 7.91 0.90 6.92
C PHE A 13 8.25 1.94 5.84
N ASP A 14 8.92 3.01 6.28
CA ASP A 14 9.30 4.16 5.47
C ASP A 14 10.49 3.85 4.53
N ASP A 15 10.91 4.84 3.76
CA ASP A 15 12.04 4.72 2.83
C ASP A 15 13.33 4.29 3.53
N ARG A 16 13.57 4.75 4.77
CA ARG A 16 14.72 4.35 5.58
C ARG A 16 14.66 2.87 5.94
N MET A 17 13.47 2.36 6.33
CA MET A 17 13.26 0.95 6.62
C MET A 17 13.35 0.10 5.37
N MET A 18 12.80 0.54 4.24
CA MET A 18 12.96 -0.13 2.95
C MET A 18 14.42 -0.27 2.57
N ARG A 19 15.20 0.80 2.67
CA ARG A 19 16.62 0.83 2.34
C ARG A 19 17.47 -0.06 3.25
N ALA A 20 17.09 -0.18 4.52
CA ALA A 20 17.78 -1.02 5.51
C ALA A 20 17.46 -2.52 5.38
N ASN A 21 16.25 -2.86 4.93
CA ASN A 21 15.75 -4.24 4.94
C ASN A 21 15.69 -4.89 3.54
N LEU A 22 15.86 -4.12 2.47
CA LEU A 22 15.83 -4.63 1.11
C LEU A 22 17.25 -4.74 0.51
N PRO A 23 17.52 -5.79 -0.30
CA PRO A 23 18.70 -5.80 -1.14
C PRO A 23 18.73 -4.56 -2.06
N ALA A 24 19.91 -3.98 -2.28
CA ALA A 24 20.05 -2.71 -3.03
C ALA A 24 19.37 -2.73 -4.41
N LYS A 25 19.45 -3.84 -5.14
CA LYS A 25 18.79 -4.00 -6.45
C LYS A 25 17.25 -3.99 -6.33
N VAL A 26 16.71 -4.65 -5.31
CA VAL A 26 15.26 -4.69 -5.04
C VAL A 26 14.77 -3.30 -4.66
N TYR A 27 15.47 -2.61 -3.77
CA TYR A 27 15.15 -1.23 -3.40
C TYR A 27 15.18 -0.29 -4.61
N ALA A 28 16.21 -0.37 -5.46
CA ALA A 28 16.30 0.45 -6.66
C ALA A 28 15.12 0.19 -7.64
N SER A 29 14.75 -1.07 -7.83
CA SER A 29 13.61 -1.45 -8.68
C SER A 29 12.28 -0.93 -8.09
N LEU A 30 12.07 -1.07 -6.77
CA LEU A 30 10.90 -0.54 -6.09
C LEU A 30 10.81 0.99 -6.22
N ARG A 31 11.94 1.69 -6.03
CA ARG A 31 11.99 3.15 -6.21
C ARG A 31 11.62 3.56 -7.63
N LYS A 32 12.13 2.85 -8.62
CA LYS A 32 11.77 3.10 -10.01
C LYS A 32 10.27 2.94 -10.26
N THR A 33 9.66 1.88 -9.71
CA THR A 33 8.20 1.68 -9.77
C THR A 33 7.45 2.84 -9.13
N ILE A 34 7.87 3.30 -7.96
CA ILE A 34 7.24 4.43 -7.26
C ILE A 34 7.38 5.74 -8.05
N ASP A 35 8.57 6.03 -8.55
CA ASP A 35 8.90 7.31 -9.19
C ASP A 35 8.36 7.41 -10.63
N GLU A 36 8.29 6.29 -11.35
CA GLU A 36 7.87 6.24 -12.77
C GLU A 36 6.46 5.69 -12.98
N GLY A 37 5.81 5.13 -11.94
CA GLY A 37 4.50 4.50 -12.04
C GLY A 37 4.49 3.23 -12.91
N THR A 38 5.63 2.52 -13.00
CA THR A 38 5.77 1.29 -13.77
C THR A 38 5.23 0.08 -13.00
N GLU A 39 4.89 -0.99 -13.72
CA GLU A 39 4.46 -2.25 -13.11
C GLU A 39 5.58 -2.86 -12.26
N LEU A 40 5.22 -3.40 -11.11
CA LEU A 40 6.15 -4.06 -10.20
C LEU A 40 6.41 -5.50 -10.63
N ASP A 41 7.68 -5.87 -10.76
CA ASP A 41 8.08 -7.25 -10.98
C ASP A 41 7.70 -8.14 -9.79
N VAL A 42 7.18 -9.35 -10.06
CA VAL A 42 6.72 -10.29 -9.03
C VAL A 42 7.87 -10.72 -8.10
N SER A 43 9.08 -10.85 -8.62
CA SER A 43 10.25 -11.21 -7.80
C SER A 43 10.62 -10.08 -6.83
N VAL A 44 10.50 -8.83 -7.26
CA VAL A 44 10.66 -7.65 -6.41
C VAL A 44 9.58 -7.61 -5.35
N ALA A 45 8.32 -7.86 -5.72
CA ALA A 45 7.20 -7.91 -4.78
C ALA A 45 7.38 -8.97 -3.69
N ASN A 46 7.87 -10.17 -4.04
CA ASN A 46 8.16 -11.22 -3.07
C ASN A 46 9.23 -10.78 -2.05
N ALA A 47 10.32 -10.19 -2.53
CA ALA A 47 11.37 -9.70 -1.64
C ALA A 47 10.90 -8.56 -0.72
N VAL A 48 10.06 -7.66 -1.24
CA VAL A 48 9.44 -6.59 -0.42
C VAL A 48 8.48 -7.16 0.61
N ALA A 49 7.62 -8.11 0.22
CA ALA A 49 6.67 -8.76 1.12
C ALA A 49 7.40 -9.46 2.27
N GLU A 50 8.45 -10.23 1.97
CA GLU A 50 9.25 -10.91 2.98
C GLU A 50 9.92 -9.93 3.95
N ALA A 51 10.56 -8.89 3.44
CA ALA A 51 11.21 -7.86 4.27
C ALA A 51 10.19 -7.14 5.15
N MET A 52 9.05 -6.78 4.60
CA MET A 52 7.96 -6.12 5.31
C MET A 52 7.38 -7.02 6.42
N LYS A 53 7.16 -8.31 6.13
CA LYS A 53 6.72 -9.31 7.10
C LYS A 53 7.75 -9.45 8.24
N ASN A 54 9.03 -9.66 7.90
CA ASN A 54 10.07 -9.84 8.91
C ASN A 54 10.16 -8.62 9.84
N TRP A 55 10.19 -7.42 9.27
CA TRP A 55 10.15 -6.18 10.03
C TRP A 55 8.90 -6.07 10.92
N ALA A 56 7.72 -6.43 10.40
CA ALA A 56 6.48 -6.35 11.15
C ALA A 56 6.44 -7.35 12.31
N VAL A 57 6.91 -8.59 12.08
CA VAL A 57 7.00 -9.64 13.10
C VAL A 57 7.98 -9.24 14.22
N GLU A 58 9.14 -8.67 13.88
CA GLU A 58 10.10 -8.12 14.86
C GLU A 58 9.47 -7.01 15.73
N LYS A 59 8.51 -6.26 15.17
CA LYS A 59 7.75 -5.25 15.92
C LYS A 59 6.52 -5.81 16.64
N GLY A 60 6.33 -7.14 16.64
CA GLY A 60 5.26 -7.84 17.34
C GLY A 60 3.95 -7.96 16.59
N ALA A 61 3.94 -7.73 15.28
CA ALA A 61 2.77 -7.98 14.45
C ALA A 61 2.57 -9.49 14.24
N THR A 62 1.32 -9.93 14.25
CA THR A 62 0.90 -11.32 14.03
C THR A 62 -0.03 -11.47 12.85
N HIS A 63 -0.59 -10.36 12.38
CA HIS A 63 -1.57 -10.29 11.31
C HIS A 63 -1.21 -9.17 10.33
N PHE A 64 -1.80 -9.23 9.14
CA PHE A 64 -1.77 -8.14 8.17
C PHE A 64 -3.17 -7.83 7.66
N THR A 65 -3.35 -6.65 7.09
CA THR A 65 -4.58 -6.24 6.41
C THR A 65 -4.25 -5.33 5.23
N HIS A 66 -5.01 -5.50 4.15
CA HIS A 66 -5.04 -4.52 3.07
C HIS A 66 -5.89 -3.34 3.51
N TRP A 67 -5.22 -2.23 3.83
CA TRP A 67 -5.87 -1.06 4.40
C TRP A 67 -6.29 -0.08 3.31
N PHE A 68 -7.57 0.25 3.27
CA PHE A 68 -8.14 1.25 2.38
C PHE A 68 -9.33 1.93 3.04
N GLN A 69 -9.72 3.10 2.53
CA GLN A 69 -10.90 3.81 3.00
C GLN A 69 -12.03 3.67 1.98
N PRO A 70 -13.03 2.82 2.24
CA PRO A 70 -14.15 2.60 1.34
C PRO A 70 -15.02 3.85 1.22
N LEU A 71 -15.83 3.93 0.14
CA LEU A 71 -16.75 5.04 -0.09
C LEU A 71 -17.82 5.19 1.00
N THR A 72 -18.10 4.13 1.74
CA THR A 72 -19.01 4.14 2.89
C THR A 72 -18.53 5.00 4.06
N GLY A 73 -17.27 5.42 4.07
CA GLY A 73 -16.67 6.23 5.13
C GLY A 73 -16.26 5.46 6.39
N ILE A 74 -16.60 4.18 6.49
CA ILE A 74 -16.22 3.31 7.60
C ILE A 74 -15.14 2.36 7.12
N THR A 75 -13.97 2.38 7.76
CA THR A 75 -12.87 1.47 7.40
C THR A 75 -13.26 0.04 7.74
N ALA A 76 -13.24 -0.84 6.72
CA ALA A 76 -13.35 -2.28 6.91
C ALA A 76 -11.94 -2.86 6.95
N GLU A 77 -11.65 -3.66 7.96
CA GLU A 77 -10.37 -4.35 8.12
C GLU A 77 -10.64 -5.86 8.17
N LYS A 78 -10.11 -6.59 7.20
CA LYS A 78 -10.01 -8.04 7.25
C LYS A 78 -8.58 -8.39 7.65
N HIS A 79 -8.41 -8.90 8.86
CA HIS A 79 -7.11 -9.29 9.36
C HIS A 79 -6.80 -10.72 8.94
N ASP A 80 -5.76 -10.90 8.15
CA ASP A 80 -5.23 -12.20 7.80
C ASP A 80 -4.00 -12.50 8.66
N SER A 81 -3.86 -13.75 9.08
CA SER A 81 -2.71 -14.17 9.89
C SER A 81 -1.49 -14.43 9.01
N PHE A 82 -0.30 -14.10 9.50
CA PHE A 82 0.94 -14.56 8.87
C PHE A 82 1.20 -16.07 9.05
N ILE A 83 0.46 -16.72 9.93
CA ILE A 83 0.67 -18.13 10.27
C ILE A 83 -0.01 -19.03 9.26
N THR A 84 0.79 -19.90 8.63
CA THR A 84 0.33 -20.96 7.75
C THR A 84 0.68 -22.32 8.36
N PRO A 85 -0.27 -23.27 8.47
CA PRO A 85 0.03 -24.63 8.93
C PRO A 85 1.04 -25.31 8.00
N SER A 86 2.04 -25.96 8.58
CA SER A 86 3.00 -26.77 7.84
C SER A 86 2.53 -28.23 7.76
N PRO A 87 2.85 -28.96 6.67
CA PRO A 87 2.45 -30.37 6.49
C PRO A 87 2.97 -31.34 7.58
N ASP A 88 4.03 -30.95 8.27
CA ASP A 88 4.65 -31.71 9.38
C ASP A 88 4.01 -31.42 10.75
N GLY A 89 2.90 -30.66 10.78
CA GLY A 89 2.18 -30.30 12.00
C GLY A 89 2.73 -29.06 12.73
N GLY A 90 3.72 -28.39 12.13
CA GLY A 90 4.23 -27.10 12.59
C GLY A 90 3.47 -25.91 12.02
N VAL A 91 4.04 -24.73 12.20
CA VAL A 91 3.56 -23.48 11.60
C VAL A 91 4.72 -22.72 10.96
N ILE A 92 4.46 -22.10 9.85
CA ILE A 92 5.38 -21.17 9.18
C ILE A 92 4.79 -19.78 9.17
N MET A 93 5.67 -18.76 9.16
CA MET A 93 5.26 -17.36 8.98
C MET A 93 5.47 -16.99 7.51
N GLU A 94 4.39 -16.75 6.80
CA GLU A 94 4.40 -16.52 5.36
C GLU A 94 3.67 -15.24 4.98
N PHE A 95 4.18 -14.54 3.99
CA PHE A 95 3.53 -13.43 3.32
C PHE A 95 4.18 -13.25 1.95
N SER A 96 3.43 -13.51 0.90
CA SER A 96 3.93 -13.53 -0.47
C SER A 96 3.76 -12.17 -1.17
N GLY A 97 4.53 -11.96 -2.22
CA GLY A 97 4.35 -10.79 -3.08
C GLY A 97 2.99 -10.74 -3.77
N LYS A 98 2.38 -11.91 -4.03
CA LYS A 98 1.02 -11.98 -4.56
C LYS A 98 0.01 -11.42 -3.57
N GLU A 99 0.14 -11.78 -2.29
CA GLU A 99 -0.70 -11.26 -1.20
C GLU A 99 -0.44 -9.78 -0.96
N LEU A 100 0.81 -9.31 -1.12
CA LEU A 100 1.13 -7.91 -1.04
C LEU A 100 0.46 -7.10 -2.16
N ILE A 101 0.63 -7.52 -3.42
CA ILE A 101 0.18 -6.76 -4.59
C ILE A 101 -1.33 -6.72 -4.68
N LYS A 102 -2.01 -7.85 -4.45
CA LYS A 102 -3.43 -7.98 -4.72
C LYS A 102 -4.14 -8.79 -3.65
N GLY A 103 -5.18 -8.20 -3.09
CA GLY A 103 -6.15 -8.88 -2.23
C GLY A 103 -7.52 -8.92 -2.90
N GLU A 104 -8.31 -9.91 -2.53
CA GLU A 104 -9.72 -10.02 -2.92
C GLU A 104 -10.58 -9.97 -1.65
N PRO A 105 -10.88 -8.76 -1.12
CA PRO A 105 -11.69 -8.63 0.06
C PRO A 105 -13.10 -9.12 -0.23
N ASP A 106 -13.64 -9.93 0.66
CA ASP A 106 -15.03 -10.34 0.60
C ASP A 106 -15.94 -9.15 0.90
N ALA A 107 -17.11 -9.13 0.26
CA ALA A 107 -18.15 -8.14 0.53
C ALA A 107 -18.60 -8.11 2.01
N SER A 108 -18.46 -9.22 2.75
CA SER A 108 -18.66 -9.30 4.20
C SER A 108 -17.69 -8.45 5.01
N SER A 109 -16.55 -8.03 4.42
CA SER A 109 -15.56 -7.15 5.05
C SER A 109 -16.02 -5.69 5.12
N PHE A 110 -17.14 -5.33 4.47
CA PHE A 110 -17.66 -3.97 4.50
C PHE A 110 -18.76 -3.87 5.54
N PRO A 111 -18.77 -2.79 6.35
CA PRO A 111 -19.93 -2.45 7.17
C PRO A 111 -21.12 -2.30 6.22
N SER A 112 -22.21 -2.98 6.52
CA SER A 112 -23.33 -3.13 5.61
C SER A 112 -23.89 -1.78 5.12
N GLY A 113 -23.64 -1.47 3.86
CA GLY A 113 -24.34 -0.41 3.13
C GLY A 113 -25.62 -0.90 2.46
N GLY A 114 -26.14 -2.08 2.86
CA GLY A 114 -27.28 -2.74 2.24
C GLY A 114 -26.89 -3.62 1.04
N LEU A 115 -27.85 -4.32 0.48
CA LEU A 115 -27.71 -5.25 -0.65
C LEU A 115 -26.97 -4.66 -1.87
N ARG A 116 -27.16 -3.38 -2.12
CA ARG A 116 -26.54 -2.70 -3.25
C ARG A 116 -25.04 -2.46 -3.04
N ALA A 117 -24.64 -2.06 -1.84
CA ALA A 117 -23.23 -1.87 -1.52
C ALA A 117 -22.44 -3.20 -1.54
N THR A 118 -23.06 -4.31 -1.13
CA THR A 118 -22.45 -5.64 -1.19
C THR A 118 -22.27 -6.15 -2.61
N PHE A 119 -23.19 -5.85 -3.52
CA PHE A 119 -23.09 -6.26 -4.92
C PHE A 119 -22.04 -5.44 -5.69
N GLU A 120 -21.97 -4.15 -5.44
CA GLU A 120 -21.03 -3.23 -6.08
C GLU A 120 -19.64 -3.28 -5.45
N ALA A 121 -19.51 -3.79 -4.24
CA ALA A 121 -18.24 -3.86 -3.50
C ALA A 121 -17.36 -5.06 -3.88
N ARG A 122 -17.77 -5.90 -4.83
CA ARG A 122 -16.91 -6.97 -5.35
C ARG A 122 -15.81 -6.39 -6.22
N GLY A 123 -14.57 -6.62 -5.80
CA GLY A 123 -13.42 -6.10 -6.49
C GLY A 123 -12.12 -6.64 -5.93
N TYR A 124 -11.08 -5.90 -6.14
CA TYR A 124 -9.74 -6.24 -5.69
C TYR A 124 -9.06 -5.02 -5.05
N THR A 125 -8.19 -5.29 -4.10
CA THR A 125 -7.23 -4.31 -3.60
C THR A 125 -5.94 -4.39 -4.42
N ALA A 126 -5.35 -3.25 -4.69
CA ALA A 126 -4.03 -3.16 -5.29
C ALA A 126 -3.11 -2.38 -4.36
N TRP A 127 -1.95 -2.94 -4.04
CA TRP A 127 -0.98 -2.26 -3.22
C TRP A 127 -0.58 -0.92 -3.82
N ASP A 128 -0.56 0.09 -2.96
CA ASP A 128 -0.06 1.41 -3.32
C ASP A 128 1.34 1.60 -2.70
N PRO A 129 2.41 1.41 -3.46
CA PRO A 129 3.77 1.55 -2.97
C PRO A 129 4.17 3.01 -2.67
N THR A 130 3.38 3.99 -3.07
CA THR A 130 3.63 5.40 -2.76
C THR A 130 3.25 5.78 -1.33
N SER A 131 2.51 4.90 -0.65
CA SER A 131 2.12 5.06 0.74
C SER A 131 2.79 4.01 1.61
N TYR A 132 3.34 4.43 2.74
CA TYR A 132 4.08 3.54 3.62
C TYR A 132 3.15 2.61 4.40
N ALA A 133 3.52 1.33 4.47
CA ALA A 133 2.89 0.38 5.38
C ALA A 133 3.24 0.73 6.83
N PHE A 134 2.33 0.42 7.74
CA PHE A 134 2.49 0.76 9.15
C PHE A 134 1.88 -0.30 10.06
N ILE A 135 2.29 -0.33 11.33
CA ILE A 135 1.74 -1.26 12.31
C ILE A 135 0.78 -0.54 13.24
N LYS A 136 -0.45 -1.07 13.31
CA LYS A 136 -1.49 -0.66 14.26
C LYS A 136 -1.80 -1.84 15.20
N GLY A 137 -1.51 -1.69 16.47
CA GLY A 137 -1.61 -2.82 17.42
C GLY A 137 -0.66 -3.95 17.06
N LYS A 138 -1.21 -5.11 16.69
CA LYS A 138 -0.49 -6.30 16.23
C LYS A 138 -0.71 -6.61 14.75
N THR A 139 -1.18 -5.63 13.99
CA THR A 139 -1.53 -5.81 12.57
C THR A 139 -0.67 -4.91 11.70
N LEU A 140 -0.06 -5.49 10.68
CA LEU A 140 0.58 -4.75 9.59
C LEU A 140 -0.52 -4.23 8.65
N CYS A 141 -0.66 -2.92 8.54
CA CYS A 141 -1.59 -2.26 7.64
C CYS A 141 -0.86 -1.90 6.34
N ILE A 142 -1.33 -2.44 5.23
CA ILE A 142 -0.76 -2.25 3.90
C ILE A 142 -1.67 -1.31 3.12
N PRO A 143 -1.25 -0.06 2.82
CA PRO A 143 -2.07 0.87 2.05
C PRO A 143 -2.36 0.34 0.66
N THR A 144 -3.64 0.32 0.29
CA THR A 144 -4.11 -0.19 -1.00
C THR A 144 -5.14 0.75 -1.63
N ALA A 145 -5.26 0.68 -2.94
CA ALA A 145 -6.42 1.13 -3.68
C ALA A 145 -7.44 -0.02 -3.76
N PHE A 146 -8.72 0.29 -3.83
CA PHE A 146 -9.78 -0.69 -3.99
C PHE A 146 -10.65 -0.37 -5.21
N CYS A 147 -10.73 -1.32 -6.12
CA CYS A 147 -11.44 -1.17 -7.40
C CYS A 147 -12.35 -2.37 -7.65
N SER A 148 -13.48 -2.12 -8.33
CA SER A 148 -14.32 -3.21 -8.86
C SER A 148 -13.59 -3.95 -9.99
N TYR A 149 -14.06 -5.14 -10.34
CA TYR A 149 -13.53 -5.89 -11.49
C TYR A 149 -13.70 -5.15 -12.83
N ALA A 150 -14.66 -4.22 -12.90
CA ALA A 150 -14.84 -3.33 -14.05
C ALA A 150 -13.97 -2.06 -13.99
N GLY A 151 -13.11 -1.91 -12.98
CA GLY A 151 -12.20 -0.77 -12.81
C GLY A 151 -12.83 0.47 -12.18
N HIS A 152 -14.05 0.39 -11.63
CA HIS A 152 -14.64 1.49 -10.88
C HIS A 152 -13.96 1.63 -9.53
N ALA A 153 -13.72 2.88 -9.11
CA ALA A 153 -13.20 3.17 -7.79
C ALA A 153 -14.25 2.84 -6.71
N LEU A 154 -13.86 2.05 -5.72
CA LEU A 154 -14.68 1.69 -4.56
C LEU A 154 -14.15 2.28 -3.26
N ASP A 155 -13.07 3.06 -3.36
CA ASP A 155 -12.42 3.76 -2.26
C ASP A 155 -12.30 5.27 -2.54
N LYS A 156 -11.81 6.01 -1.56
CA LYS A 156 -11.57 7.46 -1.69
C LYS A 156 -10.21 7.78 -2.31
N LYS A 157 -9.25 6.87 -2.21
CA LYS A 157 -7.88 7.06 -2.69
C LYS A 157 -7.75 6.96 -4.20
N THR A 158 -8.43 6.01 -4.83
CA THR A 158 -8.36 5.81 -6.29
C THR A 158 -8.76 7.06 -7.08
N PRO A 159 -9.89 7.75 -6.79
CA PRO A 159 -10.21 9.02 -7.45
C PRO A 159 -9.15 10.10 -7.24
N LEU A 160 -8.58 10.20 -6.02
CA LEU A 160 -7.51 11.15 -5.72
C LEU A 160 -6.28 10.87 -6.60
N LEU A 161 -5.77 9.64 -6.60
CA LEU A 161 -4.60 9.26 -7.38
C LEU A 161 -4.80 9.51 -8.89
N ARG A 162 -5.96 9.17 -9.42
CA ARG A 162 -6.32 9.43 -10.82
C ARG A 162 -6.37 10.92 -11.15
N SER A 163 -6.90 11.74 -10.25
CA SER A 163 -6.95 13.19 -10.44
C SER A 163 -5.55 13.82 -10.38
N MET A 164 -4.70 13.35 -9.48
CA MET A 164 -3.30 13.78 -9.37
C MET A 164 -2.52 13.44 -10.64
N GLU A 165 -2.66 12.22 -11.17
CA GLU A 165 -2.02 11.81 -12.42
C GLU A 165 -2.48 12.67 -13.61
N ALA A 166 -3.80 12.88 -13.74
CA ALA A 166 -4.35 13.70 -14.81
C ALA A 166 -3.84 15.15 -14.74
N LEU A 167 -3.80 15.74 -13.54
CA LEU A 167 -3.28 17.08 -13.33
C LEU A 167 -1.78 17.15 -13.65
N ASN A 168 -0.99 16.22 -13.12
CA ASN A 168 0.45 16.15 -13.36
C ASN A 168 0.77 16.08 -14.86
N LYS A 169 0.07 15.23 -15.61
CA LYS A 169 0.22 15.09 -17.06
C LYS A 169 0.00 16.41 -17.79
N GLN A 170 -1.02 17.17 -17.44
CA GLN A 170 -1.30 18.46 -18.10
C GLN A 170 -0.31 19.56 -17.67
N ALA A 171 0.05 19.61 -16.40
CA ALA A 171 1.05 20.55 -15.89
C ALA A 171 2.42 20.33 -16.54
N LEU A 172 2.87 19.08 -16.67
CA LEU A 172 4.12 18.76 -17.35
C LEU A 172 4.11 19.13 -18.84
N ARG A 173 2.96 19.03 -19.52
CA ARG A 173 2.85 19.51 -20.90
C ARG A 173 3.13 21.00 -21.02
N ILE A 174 2.61 21.79 -20.08
CA ILE A 174 2.86 23.26 -20.04
C ILE A 174 4.33 23.52 -19.73
N LEU A 175 4.91 22.88 -18.71
CA LEU A 175 6.32 23.09 -18.33
C LEU A 175 7.29 22.77 -19.46
N ARG A 176 7.01 21.73 -20.25
CA ARG A 176 7.83 21.36 -21.41
C ARG A 176 7.87 22.46 -22.49
N LEU A 177 6.82 23.25 -22.63
CA LEU A 177 6.80 24.40 -23.55
C LEU A 177 7.79 25.50 -23.13
N PHE A 178 8.14 25.53 -21.85
CA PHE A 178 9.16 26.45 -21.29
C PHE A 178 10.54 25.80 -21.14
N GLY A 179 10.75 24.63 -21.76
CA GLY A 179 12.03 23.91 -21.72
C GLY A 179 12.33 23.20 -20.39
N ASN A 180 11.34 23.09 -19.49
CA ASN A 180 11.51 22.38 -18.23
C ASN A 180 11.20 20.88 -18.42
N ASN A 181 12.17 20.00 -18.11
CA ASN A 181 12.08 18.54 -18.26
C ASN A 181 11.84 17.82 -16.92
N THR A 182 11.25 18.46 -15.93
CA THR A 182 10.85 17.84 -14.66
C THR A 182 10.00 16.58 -14.93
N ALA A 183 10.27 15.50 -14.23
CA ALA A 183 9.56 14.23 -14.39
C ALA A 183 8.20 14.20 -13.67
N CYS A 184 8.09 14.88 -12.53
CA CYS A 184 6.86 14.98 -11.75
C CYS A 184 6.76 16.36 -11.08
N LEU A 185 5.59 16.96 -11.12
CA LEU A 185 5.32 18.26 -10.49
C LEU A 185 4.68 18.11 -9.11
N LEU A 186 3.81 17.12 -8.93
CA LEU A 186 2.98 16.99 -7.73
C LEU A 186 3.75 16.54 -6.48
N TYR A 187 4.92 15.92 -6.65
CA TYR A 187 5.81 15.59 -5.52
C TYR A 187 6.57 16.80 -4.96
N THR A 188 6.61 17.92 -5.70
CA THR A 188 7.32 19.14 -5.30
C THR A 188 6.42 20.23 -4.79
N SER A 189 5.10 20.05 -4.86
CA SER A 189 4.09 21.00 -4.43
C SER A 189 3.18 20.37 -3.36
N ASP A 190 3.77 19.75 -2.35
CA ASP A 190 2.98 19.28 -1.22
C ASP A 190 2.53 20.48 -0.40
N ALA A 191 1.27 20.86 -0.61
CA ALA A 191 0.62 21.92 0.14
C ALA A 191 0.34 21.54 1.62
N ALA A 192 0.83 20.40 2.07
CA ALA A 192 0.71 19.95 3.45
C ALA A 192 1.89 20.41 4.32
N ASP A 193 2.90 21.04 3.74
CA ASP A 193 4.07 21.59 4.44
C ASP A 193 3.95 23.09 4.79
N GLU A 194 2.76 23.70 4.61
CA GLU A 194 2.47 25.07 5.07
C GLU A 194 1.56 25.10 6.29
#